data_acc01fcf923d682e4b9915da3bd13172
#
_entry.id   acc01fcf923d682e4b9915da3bd13172
#
_cell.length_a   1.000
_cell.length_b   1.000
_cell.length_c   1.000
_cell.angle_alpha   90.00
_cell.angle_beta   90.00
_cell.angle_gamma   90.00
#
_symmetry.space_group_name_H-M   'P 1'
#
loop_
_entity.id
_entity.type
_entity.pdbx_description
1 polymer ?
#
loop_
_entity_poly.entity_id
_entity_poly.type
_entity_poly.pdbx_seq_one_letter_code
_entity_poly.pdbx_strand_id
1 'polypeptide(L)'
;IGPLAATARDAAIAYAIMAGPDMRDNHTLYQPAVMLNGFDDLDLSGLKLGIYRDWFRHASPAMVTACEELLKAFEGMGAHIIEIEIPDLEAARAAHIVTISSEMATAMDRYYKEHSQDFGLDVRINLALARVLTSRDYIQAQCIRTRTIENFAAVLKQVDLVITPATGCTAPPIPEDSLPDGESDLSVLAEIMRFAAPPNFTGFPAISFPAGYDGSGLPIGFQAIARPWEEHVLLRLAHAAETCVKREKPQIYYDILH
;
A
#
# COMPACT_ATOMS: atom_id res chain seq x y z
N ILE A 1 9.31 -0.09 -6.47
CA ILE A 1 9.90 1.19 -6.03
C ILE A 1 8.91 2.29 -6.38
N GLY A 2 8.69 3.22 -5.45
CA GLY A 2 7.81 4.36 -5.63
C GLY A 2 8.29 5.56 -4.81
N PRO A 3 7.90 6.79 -5.18
CA PRO A 3 8.29 7.98 -4.46
C PRO A 3 7.58 8.09 -3.09
N LEU A 4 8.30 8.60 -2.10
CA LEU A 4 7.76 9.11 -0.85
C LEU A 4 7.94 10.62 -0.86
N ALA A 5 6.84 11.37 -0.78
CA ALA A 5 6.87 12.81 -0.93
C ALA A 5 5.92 13.50 0.06
N ALA A 6 6.15 14.78 0.31
CA ALA A 6 5.34 15.57 1.21
C ALA A 6 3.99 15.99 0.59
N THR A 7 3.91 16.05 -0.73
CA THR A 7 2.69 16.42 -1.47
C THR A 7 2.46 15.47 -2.65
N ALA A 8 1.22 15.37 -3.12
CA ALA A 8 0.88 14.62 -4.33
C ALA A 8 1.62 15.18 -5.56
N ARG A 9 1.83 16.50 -5.60
CA ARG A 9 2.59 17.15 -6.67
C ARG A 9 4.06 16.73 -6.68
N ASP A 10 4.71 16.69 -5.53
CA ASP A 10 6.10 16.23 -5.42
C ASP A 10 6.21 14.73 -5.76
N ALA A 11 5.22 13.94 -5.35
CA ALA A 11 5.13 12.53 -5.74
C ALA A 11 4.99 12.37 -7.26
N ALA A 12 4.16 13.20 -7.92
CA ALA A 12 4.00 13.21 -9.37
C ALA A 12 5.30 13.59 -10.11
N ILE A 13 6.03 14.58 -9.63
CA ILE A 13 7.33 15.00 -10.19
C ILE A 13 8.36 13.87 -10.05
N ALA A 14 8.47 13.29 -8.85
CA ALA A 14 9.39 12.18 -8.61
C ALA A 14 9.04 10.95 -9.46
N TYR A 15 7.74 10.61 -9.56
CA TYR A 15 7.28 9.53 -10.42
C TYR A 15 7.65 9.78 -11.89
N ALA A 16 7.41 10.98 -12.42
CA ALA A 16 7.74 11.33 -13.79
C ALA A 16 9.24 11.21 -14.11
N ILE A 17 10.10 11.47 -13.12
CA ILE A 17 11.55 11.33 -13.27
C ILE A 17 11.99 9.86 -13.20
N MET A 18 11.36 9.07 -12.33
CA MET A 18 11.75 7.68 -12.06
C MET A 18 11.18 6.68 -13.07
N ALA A 19 9.98 6.95 -13.60
CA ALA A 19 9.29 6.07 -14.53
C ALA A 19 9.82 6.24 -15.96
N GLY A 20 9.80 5.16 -16.73
CA GLY A 20 10.22 5.16 -18.13
C GLY A 20 11.13 3.98 -18.46
N PRO A 21 11.50 3.83 -19.74
CA PRO A 21 12.31 2.71 -20.19
C PRO A 21 13.77 2.85 -19.73
N ASP A 22 14.33 1.77 -19.18
CA ASP A 22 15.76 1.63 -18.87
C ASP A 22 16.33 0.44 -19.65
N MET A 23 17.35 0.67 -20.48
CA MET A 23 18.01 -0.37 -21.28
C MET A 23 18.66 -1.48 -20.44
N ARG A 24 18.83 -1.26 -19.15
CA ARG A 24 19.37 -2.27 -18.20
C ARG A 24 18.28 -3.18 -17.64
N ASP A 25 16.99 -2.84 -17.85
CA ASP A 25 15.85 -3.64 -17.43
C ASP A 25 14.84 -3.80 -18.58
N ASN A 26 14.88 -4.96 -19.21
CA ASN A 26 14.02 -5.27 -20.35
C ASN A 26 12.52 -5.18 -20.05
N HIS A 27 12.10 -5.32 -18.79
CA HIS A 27 10.69 -5.20 -18.40
C HIS A 27 10.16 -3.76 -18.52
N THR A 28 11.05 -2.77 -18.49
CA THR A 28 10.66 -1.37 -18.62
C THR A 28 10.57 -0.86 -20.05
N LEU A 29 11.11 -1.58 -21.05
CA LEU A 29 11.27 -1.10 -22.42
C LEU A 29 9.95 -0.86 -23.14
N TYR A 30 8.89 -1.51 -22.74
CA TYR A 30 7.56 -1.44 -23.37
C TYR A 30 6.54 -0.63 -22.55
N GLN A 31 7.01 0.11 -21.57
CA GLN A 31 6.15 0.99 -20.78
C GLN A 31 5.54 2.08 -21.66
N PRO A 32 4.25 2.41 -21.49
CA PRO A 32 3.68 3.60 -22.10
C PRO A 32 4.34 4.85 -21.54
N ALA A 33 4.26 5.96 -22.28
CA ALA A 33 4.73 7.24 -21.78
C ALA A 33 3.97 7.62 -20.49
N VAL A 34 4.69 8.19 -19.52
CA VAL A 34 4.08 8.68 -18.28
C VAL A 34 3.04 9.74 -18.60
N MET A 35 1.82 9.52 -18.14
CA MET A 35 0.73 10.48 -18.25
C MET A 35 0.44 11.09 -16.89
N LEU A 36 0.44 12.42 -16.82
CA LEU A 36 0.10 13.18 -15.61
C LEU A 36 -1.04 14.18 -15.87
N ASN A 37 -1.71 14.10 -17.02
CA ASN A 37 -2.77 15.03 -17.37
C ASN A 37 -3.91 14.94 -16.36
N GLY A 38 -4.30 16.09 -15.80
CA GLY A 38 -5.41 16.19 -14.85
C GLY A 38 -5.12 15.66 -13.46
N PHE A 39 -3.86 15.36 -13.09
CA PHE A 39 -3.54 14.91 -11.74
C PHE A 39 -3.78 15.98 -10.65
N ASP A 40 -3.83 17.25 -11.03
CA ASP A 40 -4.07 18.41 -10.17
C ASP A 40 -5.50 18.98 -10.29
N ASP A 41 -6.39 18.28 -10.99
CA ASP A 41 -7.80 18.63 -11.09
C ASP A 41 -8.55 18.19 -9.81
N LEU A 42 -9.20 19.12 -9.15
CA LEU A 42 -9.96 18.91 -7.92
C LEU A 42 -11.42 18.47 -8.18
N ASP A 43 -11.92 18.60 -9.41
CA ASP A 43 -13.24 18.10 -9.76
C ASP A 43 -13.19 16.57 -9.91
N LEU A 44 -13.81 15.85 -8.97
CA LEU A 44 -13.88 14.38 -9.00
C LEU A 44 -15.15 13.87 -9.69
N SER A 45 -15.90 14.72 -10.41
CA SER A 45 -17.13 14.35 -11.08
C SER A 45 -16.94 13.18 -12.03
N GLY A 46 -17.78 12.14 -11.85
CA GLY A 46 -17.74 10.93 -12.64
C GLY A 46 -16.70 9.89 -12.20
N LEU A 47 -15.80 10.21 -11.27
CA LEU A 47 -14.83 9.24 -10.74
C LEU A 47 -15.56 8.22 -9.85
N LYS A 48 -15.40 6.93 -10.16
CA LYS A 48 -16.03 5.83 -9.45
C LYS A 48 -15.04 5.20 -8.46
N LEU A 49 -15.33 5.32 -7.18
CA LEU A 49 -14.56 4.78 -6.07
C LEU A 49 -15.22 3.49 -5.57
N GLY A 50 -14.60 2.36 -5.81
CA GLY A 50 -15.07 1.03 -5.39
C GLY A 50 -14.67 0.75 -3.95
N ILE A 51 -15.64 0.40 -3.11
CA ILE A 51 -15.42 0.03 -1.72
C ILE A 51 -15.99 -1.36 -1.44
N TYR A 52 -15.17 -2.27 -0.92
CA TYR A 52 -15.63 -3.53 -0.35
C TYR A 52 -15.77 -3.35 1.15
N ARG A 53 -16.98 -3.07 1.62
CA ARG A 53 -17.23 -2.63 3.00
C ARG A 53 -16.82 -3.64 4.05
N ASP A 54 -17.05 -4.92 3.81
CA ASP A 54 -16.68 -5.95 4.79
C ASP A 54 -15.16 -5.97 5.01
N TRP A 55 -14.39 -5.88 3.93
CA TRP A 55 -12.94 -5.79 4.01
C TRP A 55 -12.45 -4.46 4.59
N PHE A 56 -13.04 -3.35 4.16
CA PHE A 56 -12.72 -2.00 4.65
C PHE A 56 -12.85 -1.87 6.18
N ARG A 57 -13.85 -2.53 6.76
CA ARG A 57 -14.12 -2.53 8.21
C ARG A 57 -13.19 -3.43 9.02
N HIS A 58 -12.26 -4.13 8.41
CA HIS A 58 -11.22 -4.86 9.13
C HIS A 58 -10.14 -3.97 9.75
N ALA A 59 -10.20 -2.65 9.56
CA ALA A 59 -9.33 -1.70 10.25
C ALA A 59 -9.91 -1.31 11.63
N SER A 60 -9.09 -0.66 12.45
CA SER A 60 -9.54 -0.11 13.74
C SER A 60 -10.66 0.92 13.55
N PRO A 61 -11.57 1.07 14.54
CA PRO A 61 -12.70 2.00 14.39
C PRO A 61 -12.29 3.44 14.06
N ALA A 62 -11.20 3.94 14.62
CA ALA A 62 -10.69 5.29 14.34
C ALA A 62 -10.29 5.44 12.86
N MET A 63 -9.63 4.42 12.31
CA MET A 63 -9.24 4.41 10.89
C MET A 63 -10.44 4.34 9.97
N VAL A 64 -11.41 3.47 10.28
CA VAL A 64 -12.65 3.37 9.50
C VAL A 64 -13.38 4.72 9.48
N THR A 65 -13.52 5.36 10.64
CA THR A 65 -14.19 6.66 10.77
C THR A 65 -13.50 7.74 9.93
N ALA A 66 -12.19 7.92 10.08
CA ALA A 66 -11.44 8.94 9.34
C ALA A 66 -11.49 8.68 7.81
N CYS A 67 -11.37 7.43 7.40
CA CYS A 67 -11.48 7.07 5.98
C CYS A 67 -12.90 7.30 5.42
N GLU A 68 -13.96 7.02 6.20
CA GLU A 68 -15.34 7.30 5.79
C GLU A 68 -15.63 8.81 5.72
N GLU A 69 -15.04 9.63 6.59
CA GLU A 69 -15.13 11.09 6.51
C GLU A 69 -14.48 11.63 5.23
N LEU A 70 -13.31 11.12 4.87
CA LEU A 70 -12.64 11.49 3.62
C LEU A 70 -13.45 11.04 2.39
N LEU A 71 -14.06 9.85 2.43
CA LEU A 71 -14.96 9.39 1.36
C LEU A 71 -16.14 10.34 1.16
N LYS A 72 -16.77 10.84 2.24
CA LYS A 72 -17.84 11.84 2.16
C LYS A 72 -17.35 13.15 1.53
N ALA A 73 -16.12 13.57 1.84
CA ALA A 73 -15.53 14.73 1.20
C ALA A 73 -15.36 14.53 -0.32
N PHE A 74 -14.89 13.36 -0.75
CA PHE A 74 -14.79 13.02 -2.18
C PHE A 74 -16.17 12.97 -2.87
N GLU A 75 -17.22 12.45 -2.21
CA GLU A 75 -18.58 12.53 -2.72
C GLU A 75 -19.03 13.99 -2.90
N GLY A 76 -18.69 14.86 -1.94
CA GLY A 76 -18.93 16.31 -2.03
C GLY A 76 -18.20 17.00 -3.19
N MET A 77 -17.09 16.40 -3.67
CA MET A 77 -16.32 16.83 -4.86
C MET A 77 -16.77 16.14 -6.16
N GLY A 78 -17.88 15.36 -6.11
CA GLY A 78 -18.50 14.75 -7.28
C GLY A 78 -18.14 13.28 -7.55
N ALA A 79 -17.33 12.64 -6.70
CA ALA A 79 -17.03 11.22 -6.84
C ALA A 79 -18.26 10.34 -6.53
N HIS A 80 -18.34 9.17 -7.14
CA HIS A 80 -19.37 8.16 -6.92
C HIS A 80 -18.82 6.98 -6.15
N ILE A 81 -19.36 6.68 -4.98
CA ILE A 81 -19.00 5.50 -4.19
C ILE A 81 -19.82 4.30 -4.70
N ILE A 82 -19.13 3.25 -5.10
CA ILE A 82 -19.72 2.01 -5.65
C ILE A 82 -19.38 0.85 -4.72
N GLU A 83 -20.40 0.13 -4.26
CA GLU A 83 -20.18 -1.12 -3.53
C GLU A 83 -19.65 -2.18 -4.49
N ILE A 84 -18.58 -2.84 -4.08
CA ILE A 84 -17.94 -3.93 -4.83
C ILE A 84 -17.70 -5.14 -3.93
N GLU A 85 -17.48 -6.29 -4.55
CA GLU A 85 -16.99 -7.48 -3.88
C GLU A 85 -15.68 -7.92 -4.52
N ILE A 86 -14.71 -8.34 -3.70
CA ILE A 86 -13.42 -8.86 -4.15
C ILE A 86 -13.27 -10.27 -3.56
N PRO A 87 -13.38 -11.33 -4.37
CA PRO A 87 -13.28 -12.68 -3.88
C PRO A 87 -11.85 -13.06 -3.50
N ASP A 88 -11.71 -14.07 -2.63
CA ASP A 88 -10.45 -14.74 -2.29
C ASP A 88 -9.38 -13.87 -1.60
N LEU A 89 -9.74 -12.75 -0.96
CA LEU A 89 -8.76 -11.84 -0.32
C LEU A 89 -7.89 -12.52 0.74
N GLU A 90 -8.43 -13.43 1.55
CA GLU A 90 -7.65 -14.16 2.56
C GLU A 90 -6.66 -15.12 1.91
N ALA A 91 -7.05 -15.79 0.83
CA ALA A 91 -6.14 -16.62 0.05
C ALA A 91 -5.03 -15.78 -0.61
N ALA A 92 -5.38 -14.61 -1.14
CA ALA A 92 -4.42 -13.65 -1.71
C ALA A 92 -3.42 -13.17 -0.66
N ARG A 93 -3.87 -12.88 0.56
CA ARG A 93 -3.03 -12.46 1.69
C ARG A 93 -2.04 -13.55 2.11
N ALA A 94 -2.52 -14.79 2.25
CA ALA A 94 -1.66 -15.93 2.56
C ALA A 94 -0.62 -16.19 1.46
N ALA A 95 -1.04 -16.17 0.20
CA ALA A 95 -0.16 -16.36 -0.95
C ALA A 95 0.87 -15.21 -1.11
N HIS A 96 0.49 -13.97 -0.77
CA HIS A 96 1.40 -12.85 -0.72
C HIS A 96 2.54 -13.08 0.29
N ILE A 97 2.21 -13.53 1.52
CA ILE A 97 3.22 -13.83 2.55
C ILE A 97 4.18 -14.92 2.05
N VAL A 98 3.67 -16.01 1.46
CA VAL A 98 4.52 -17.07 0.89
C VAL A 98 5.44 -16.52 -0.20
N THR A 99 4.92 -15.67 -1.08
CA THR A 99 5.69 -15.09 -2.19
C THR A 99 6.80 -14.20 -1.67
N ILE A 100 6.49 -13.16 -0.89
CA ILE A 100 7.51 -12.20 -0.42
C ILE A 100 8.54 -12.86 0.49
N SER A 101 8.14 -13.81 1.33
CA SER A 101 9.06 -14.53 2.20
C SER A 101 10.04 -15.40 1.41
N SER A 102 9.56 -16.11 0.39
CA SER A 102 10.41 -16.94 -0.48
C SER A 102 11.40 -16.09 -1.29
N GLU A 103 10.94 -14.96 -1.81
CA GLU A 103 11.78 -14.02 -2.57
C GLU A 103 12.79 -13.32 -1.67
N MET A 104 12.40 -12.90 -0.46
CA MET A 104 13.29 -12.33 0.56
C MET A 104 14.37 -13.33 0.98
N ALA A 105 14.00 -14.59 1.27
CA ALA A 105 14.96 -15.62 1.64
C ALA A 105 15.99 -15.88 0.52
N THR A 106 15.53 -15.85 -0.75
CA THR A 106 16.39 -16.01 -1.91
C THR A 106 17.35 -14.82 -2.08
N ALA A 107 16.84 -13.61 -2.00
CA ALA A 107 17.63 -12.39 -2.15
C ALA A 107 18.67 -12.23 -1.03
N MET A 108 18.34 -12.62 0.19
CA MET A 108 19.18 -12.48 1.38
C MET A 108 20.08 -13.70 1.67
N ASP A 109 19.99 -14.78 0.86
CA ASP A 109 20.66 -16.07 1.19
C ASP A 109 22.16 -15.92 1.40
N ARG A 110 22.85 -15.14 0.56
CA ARG A 110 24.29 -14.90 0.68
C ARG A 110 24.61 -14.13 1.96
N TYR A 111 23.92 -13.01 2.19
CA TYR A 111 24.15 -12.17 3.38
C TYR A 111 23.80 -12.91 4.65
N TYR A 112 22.75 -13.71 4.65
CA TYR A 112 22.37 -14.49 5.82
C TYR A 112 23.42 -15.54 6.18
N LYS A 113 24.08 -16.19 5.20
CA LYS A 113 25.14 -17.17 5.43
C LYS A 113 26.42 -16.53 6.01
N GLU A 114 26.77 -15.35 5.53
CA GLU A 114 28.01 -14.67 5.88
C GLU A 114 27.85 -13.74 7.10
N HIS A 115 26.66 -13.17 7.33
CA HIS A 115 26.39 -12.07 8.24
C HIS A 115 25.10 -12.24 9.06
N SER A 116 24.71 -13.48 9.41
CA SER A 116 23.44 -13.72 10.10
C SER A 116 23.30 -13.00 11.45
N GLN A 117 24.41 -12.70 12.11
CA GLN A 117 24.43 -12.01 13.40
C GLN A 117 24.25 -10.49 13.27
N ASP A 118 24.44 -9.94 12.08
CA ASP A 118 24.31 -8.50 11.81
C ASP A 118 22.88 -8.08 11.51
N PHE A 119 21.96 -9.06 11.31
CA PHE A 119 20.54 -8.80 11.17
C PHE A 119 19.85 -8.61 12.53
N GLY A 120 18.91 -7.68 12.62
CA GLY A 120 18.02 -7.59 13.76
C GLY A 120 17.22 -8.89 14.00
N LEU A 121 16.76 -9.09 15.21
CA LEU A 121 16.06 -10.32 15.60
C LEU A 121 14.81 -10.56 14.76
N ASP A 122 14.04 -9.52 14.48
CA ASP A 122 12.83 -9.54 13.64
C ASP A 122 13.12 -10.07 12.23
N VAL A 123 14.18 -9.58 11.59
CA VAL A 123 14.62 -10.02 10.26
C VAL A 123 15.08 -11.48 10.29
N ARG A 124 15.85 -11.87 11.31
CA ARG A 124 16.33 -13.26 11.47
C ARG A 124 15.18 -14.26 11.61
N ILE A 125 14.17 -13.92 12.41
CA ILE A 125 12.97 -14.76 12.59
C ILE A 125 12.25 -14.92 11.26
N ASN A 126 11.99 -13.84 10.54
CA ASN A 126 11.28 -13.89 9.26
C ASN A 126 12.08 -14.67 8.19
N LEU A 127 13.40 -14.50 8.12
CA LEU A 127 14.25 -15.28 7.21
C LEU A 127 14.31 -16.77 7.59
N ALA A 128 14.28 -17.10 8.88
CA ALA A 128 14.22 -18.48 9.33
C ALA A 128 12.88 -19.16 8.98
N LEU A 129 11.77 -18.48 9.18
CA LEU A 129 10.42 -18.94 8.79
C LEU A 129 10.32 -19.12 7.27
N ALA A 130 10.87 -18.21 6.49
CA ALA A 130 10.86 -18.29 5.03
C ALA A 130 11.54 -19.54 4.47
N ARG A 131 12.53 -20.10 5.18
CA ARG A 131 13.28 -21.29 4.77
C ARG A 131 12.52 -22.61 4.85
N VAL A 132 11.39 -22.65 5.56
CA VAL A 132 10.52 -23.85 5.60
C VAL A 132 9.57 -23.93 4.41
N LEU A 133 9.41 -22.84 3.67
CA LEU A 133 8.59 -22.81 2.47
C LEU A 133 9.23 -23.61 1.35
N THR A 134 8.41 -24.41 0.66
CA THR A 134 8.85 -25.23 -0.45
C THR A 134 8.58 -24.57 -1.80
N SER A 135 9.21 -25.07 -2.87
CA SER A 135 8.91 -24.64 -4.23
C SER A 135 7.45 -24.92 -4.61
N ARG A 136 6.82 -25.94 -4.03
CA ARG A 136 5.40 -26.25 -4.23
C ARG A 136 4.53 -25.13 -3.65
N ASP A 137 4.83 -24.66 -2.45
CA ASP A 137 4.10 -23.57 -1.79
C ASP A 137 4.20 -22.28 -2.61
N TYR A 138 5.39 -21.97 -3.10
CA TYR A 138 5.61 -20.81 -3.98
C TYR A 138 4.82 -20.91 -5.29
N ILE A 139 4.83 -22.07 -5.96
CA ILE A 139 4.07 -22.26 -7.21
C ILE A 139 2.56 -22.13 -6.95
N GLN A 140 2.04 -22.69 -5.86
CA GLN A 140 0.64 -22.52 -5.48
C GLN A 140 0.31 -21.05 -5.21
N ALA A 141 1.19 -20.32 -4.53
CA ALA A 141 1.02 -18.88 -4.32
C ALA A 141 0.97 -18.11 -5.65
N GLN A 142 1.80 -18.45 -6.64
CA GLN A 142 1.75 -17.81 -7.97
C GLN A 142 0.44 -18.13 -8.74
N CYS A 143 -0.15 -19.32 -8.57
CA CYS A 143 -1.47 -19.61 -9.12
C CYS A 143 -2.56 -18.73 -8.49
N ILE A 144 -2.49 -18.53 -7.17
CA ILE A 144 -3.41 -17.61 -6.46
C ILE A 144 -3.16 -16.17 -6.91
N ARG A 145 -1.91 -15.76 -7.12
CA ARG A 145 -1.56 -14.43 -7.66
C ARG A 145 -2.26 -14.16 -8.97
N THR A 146 -2.21 -15.08 -9.91
CA THR A 146 -2.87 -14.93 -11.22
C THR A 146 -4.38 -14.71 -11.04
N ARG A 147 -5.03 -15.51 -10.20
CA ARG A 147 -6.46 -15.36 -9.89
C ARG A 147 -6.75 -14.02 -9.19
N THR A 148 -5.89 -13.57 -8.29
CA THR A 148 -6.05 -12.26 -7.63
C THR A 148 -5.97 -11.12 -8.63
N ILE A 149 -5.04 -11.18 -9.59
CA ILE A 149 -4.94 -10.21 -10.69
C ILE A 149 -6.24 -10.18 -11.51
N GLU A 150 -6.80 -11.35 -11.85
CA GLU A 150 -8.06 -11.45 -12.60
C GLU A 150 -9.24 -10.86 -11.82
N ASN A 151 -9.33 -11.14 -10.52
CA ASN A 151 -10.37 -10.62 -9.63
C ASN A 151 -10.31 -9.08 -9.57
N PHE A 152 -9.14 -8.49 -9.32
CA PHE A 152 -8.97 -7.04 -9.29
C PHE A 152 -9.21 -6.40 -10.67
N ALA A 153 -8.74 -7.02 -11.74
CA ALA A 153 -9.00 -6.55 -13.11
C ALA A 153 -10.51 -6.55 -13.44
N ALA A 154 -11.27 -7.54 -12.95
CA ALA A 154 -12.72 -7.59 -13.14
C ALA A 154 -13.44 -6.47 -12.38
N VAL A 155 -13.03 -6.19 -11.14
CA VAL A 155 -13.58 -5.09 -10.33
C VAL A 155 -13.24 -3.74 -10.96
N LEU A 156 -11.99 -3.53 -11.39
CA LEU A 156 -11.53 -2.28 -12.00
C LEU A 156 -12.12 -2.00 -13.40
N LYS A 157 -12.91 -2.92 -13.96
CA LYS A 157 -13.78 -2.63 -15.12
C LYS A 157 -15.08 -1.89 -14.72
N GLN A 158 -15.46 -1.97 -13.45
CA GLN A 158 -16.71 -1.38 -12.94
C GLN A 158 -16.45 -0.03 -12.26
N VAL A 159 -15.25 0.13 -11.68
CA VAL A 159 -14.82 1.32 -10.93
C VAL A 159 -13.45 1.80 -11.43
N ASP A 160 -13.11 3.03 -11.13
CA ASP A 160 -11.82 3.60 -11.52
C ASP A 160 -10.75 3.31 -10.49
N LEU A 161 -11.11 3.31 -9.22
CA LEU A 161 -10.22 3.04 -8.09
C LEU A 161 -10.87 2.08 -7.11
N VAL A 162 -10.08 1.20 -6.51
CA VAL A 162 -10.46 0.42 -5.32
C VAL A 162 -9.87 1.11 -4.10
N ILE A 163 -10.70 1.34 -3.09
CA ILE A 163 -10.39 2.15 -1.93
C ILE A 163 -10.33 1.31 -0.66
N THR A 164 -9.30 1.52 0.16
CA THR A 164 -9.16 0.89 1.48
C THR A 164 -8.50 1.84 2.49
N PRO A 165 -8.57 1.58 3.79
CA PRO A 165 -7.56 2.07 4.71
C PRO A 165 -6.16 1.62 4.24
N ALA A 166 -5.10 2.38 4.59
CA ALA A 166 -3.74 2.00 4.22
C ALA A 166 -3.23 0.82 5.06
N THR A 167 -3.60 0.79 6.34
CA THR A 167 -3.22 -0.24 7.33
C THR A 167 -4.43 -0.64 8.16
N GLY A 168 -4.35 -1.76 8.90
CA GLY A 168 -5.43 -2.18 9.81
C GLY A 168 -5.44 -1.43 11.13
N CYS A 169 -4.33 -0.82 11.53
CA CYS A 169 -4.19 -0.05 12.75
C CYS A 169 -3.25 1.14 12.55
N THR A 170 -3.30 2.13 13.44
CA THR A 170 -2.27 3.18 13.55
C THR A 170 -0.97 2.60 14.11
N ALA A 171 0.12 3.37 14.07
CA ALA A 171 1.41 2.90 14.57
C ALA A 171 1.29 2.36 16.01
N PRO A 172 1.69 1.11 16.27
CA PRO A 172 1.65 0.55 17.62
C PRO A 172 2.70 1.21 18.52
N PRO A 173 2.48 1.24 19.84
CA PRO A 173 3.51 1.66 20.77
C PRO A 173 4.70 0.70 20.74
N ILE A 174 5.90 1.24 20.93
CA ILE A 174 7.10 0.42 21.14
C ILE A 174 7.03 -0.12 22.58
N PRO A 175 7.06 -1.46 22.80
CA PRO A 175 7.07 -2.03 24.13
C PRO A 175 8.28 -1.57 24.94
N GLU A 176 8.11 -1.39 26.27
CA GLU A 176 9.20 -0.95 27.15
C GLU A 176 10.36 -1.96 27.23
N ASP A 177 10.05 -3.25 27.02
CA ASP A 177 10.99 -4.37 27.02
C ASP A 177 11.47 -4.79 25.62
N SER A 178 11.18 -3.97 24.62
CA SER A 178 11.66 -4.25 23.24
C SER A 178 13.19 -4.30 23.20
N LEU A 179 13.71 -5.26 22.41
CA LEU A 179 15.14 -5.45 22.25
C LEU A 179 15.77 -4.30 21.45
N PRO A 180 17.02 -3.89 21.74
CA PRO A 180 17.71 -2.85 20.99
C PRO A 180 17.87 -3.17 19.48
N ASP A 181 17.90 -4.46 19.13
CA ASP A 181 18.11 -4.99 17.79
C ASP A 181 16.79 -5.38 17.07
N GLY A 182 15.64 -4.95 17.60
CA GLY A 182 14.33 -5.12 17.02
C GLY A 182 13.41 -6.08 17.73
N GLU A 183 12.16 -6.06 17.32
CA GLU A 183 11.07 -6.89 17.83
C GLU A 183 10.26 -7.45 16.68
N SER A 184 9.72 -8.65 16.84
CA SER A 184 8.84 -9.27 15.86
C SER A 184 7.55 -9.72 16.51
N ASP A 185 6.49 -8.92 16.32
CA ASP A 185 5.13 -9.32 16.60
C ASP A 185 4.38 -9.57 15.29
N LEU A 186 4.24 -10.84 14.92
CA LEU A 186 3.61 -11.24 13.66
C LEU A 186 2.11 -10.92 13.62
N SER A 187 1.44 -10.79 14.78
CA SER A 187 0.03 -10.42 14.82
C SER A 187 -0.17 -8.95 14.49
N VAL A 188 0.64 -8.08 15.07
CA VAL A 188 0.68 -6.64 14.75
C VAL A 188 1.10 -6.42 13.30
N LEU A 189 2.12 -7.13 12.83
CA LEU A 189 2.56 -7.08 11.43
C LEU A 189 1.43 -7.46 10.47
N ALA A 190 0.65 -8.51 10.79
CA ALA A 190 -0.47 -8.94 9.99
C ALA A 190 -1.58 -7.87 9.89
N GLU A 191 -1.81 -7.10 10.96
CA GLU A 191 -2.75 -5.98 10.95
C GLU A 191 -2.22 -4.79 10.13
N ILE A 192 -0.96 -4.40 10.31
CA ILE A 192 -0.32 -3.34 9.52
C ILE A 192 -0.38 -3.67 8.02
N MET A 193 -0.08 -4.91 7.64
CA MET A 193 0.00 -5.34 6.23
C MET A 193 -1.36 -5.69 5.60
N ARG A 194 -2.46 -5.61 6.33
CA ARG A 194 -3.78 -6.11 5.92
C ARG A 194 -4.21 -5.64 4.52
N PHE A 195 -4.06 -4.36 4.24
CA PHE A 195 -4.49 -3.75 2.97
C PHE A 195 -3.37 -3.58 1.95
N ALA A 196 -2.11 -3.69 2.37
CA ALA A 196 -0.97 -3.56 1.48
C ALA A 196 -0.74 -4.81 0.60
N ALA A 197 -1.23 -5.98 1.03
CA ALA A 197 -1.00 -7.25 0.33
C ALA A 197 -1.49 -7.25 -1.14
N PRO A 198 -2.73 -6.85 -1.47
CA PRO A 198 -3.23 -6.95 -2.85
C PRO A 198 -2.43 -6.13 -3.87
N PRO A 199 -2.15 -4.84 -3.71
CA PRO A 199 -1.38 -4.10 -4.71
C PRO A 199 0.06 -4.64 -4.84
N ASN A 200 0.71 -5.00 -3.73
CA ASN A 200 2.04 -5.61 -3.79
C ASN A 200 2.04 -6.97 -4.49
N PHE A 201 0.98 -7.75 -4.33
CA PHE A 201 0.87 -9.09 -4.89
C PHE A 201 0.48 -9.09 -6.37
N THR A 202 -0.39 -8.16 -6.77
CA THR A 202 -0.89 -8.05 -8.15
C THR A 202 0.02 -7.22 -9.04
N GLY A 203 0.74 -6.26 -8.48
CA GLY A 203 1.51 -5.27 -9.23
C GLY A 203 0.66 -4.12 -9.77
N PHE A 204 -0.58 -3.98 -9.32
CA PHE A 204 -1.39 -2.82 -9.66
C PHE A 204 -0.86 -1.57 -8.95
N PRO A 205 -0.87 -0.40 -9.61
CA PRO A 205 -0.42 0.83 -9.00
C PRO A 205 -1.33 1.20 -7.82
N ALA A 206 -0.70 1.67 -6.76
CA ALA A 206 -1.40 2.12 -5.57
C ALA A 206 -0.73 3.35 -4.97
N ILE A 207 -1.52 4.17 -4.29
CA ILE A 207 -1.05 5.32 -3.55
C ILE A 207 -1.61 5.29 -2.14
N SER A 208 -0.82 5.76 -1.17
CA SER A 208 -1.27 5.99 0.20
C SER A 208 -1.07 7.46 0.55
N PHE A 209 -2.08 8.06 1.18
CA PHE A 209 -2.07 9.46 1.60
C PHE A 209 -2.88 9.63 2.91
N PRO A 210 -2.67 10.73 3.67
CA PRO A 210 -3.37 10.93 4.93
C PRO A 210 -4.88 11.05 4.76
N ALA A 211 -5.64 10.38 5.69
CA ALA A 211 -7.09 10.56 5.87
C ALA A 211 -7.42 11.39 7.12
N GLY A 212 -6.48 11.59 8.01
CA GLY A 212 -6.66 12.26 9.28
C GLY A 212 -5.71 11.74 10.34
N TYR A 213 -6.11 11.88 11.59
CA TYR A 213 -5.33 11.49 12.77
C TYR A 213 -6.23 10.78 13.79
N ASP A 214 -5.66 9.88 14.57
CA ASP A 214 -6.38 9.25 15.68
C ASP A 214 -6.40 10.17 16.93
N GLY A 215 -7.06 9.71 18.00
CA GLY A 215 -7.17 10.47 19.25
C GLY A 215 -5.83 10.74 19.96
N SER A 216 -4.75 10.08 19.55
CA SER A 216 -3.38 10.28 20.04
C SER A 216 -2.55 11.16 19.09
N GLY A 217 -3.14 11.63 18.01
CA GLY A 217 -2.44 12.43 16.99
C GLY A 217 -1.58 11.61 16.02
N LEU A 218 -1.75 10.27 15.97
CA LEU A 218 -1.05 9.43 15.01
C LEU A 218 -1.76 9.50 13.65
N PRO A 219 -1.01 9.57 12.53
CA PRO A 219 -1.61 9.69 11.22
C PRO A 219 -2.36 8.41 10.81
N ILE A 220 -3.50 8.61 10.17
CA ILE A 220 -4.32 7.57 9.54
C ILE A 220 -4.12 7.68 8.04
N GLY A 221 -3.79 6.55 7.40
CA GLY A 221 -3.59 6.47 5.97
C GLY A 221 -4.83 5.94 5.23
N PHE A 222 -5.07 6.52 4.05
CA PHE A 222 -6.02 6.05 3.05
C PHE A 222 -5.26 5.47 1.86
N GLN A 223 -5.75 4.40 1.25
CA GLN A 223 -5.13 3.77 0.09
C GLN A 223 -6.11 3.73 -1.08
N ALA A 224 -5.58 4.01 -2.26
CA ALA A 224 -6.28 3.79 -3.52
C ALA A 224 -5.44 2.91 -4.45
N ILE A 225 -6.11 2.01 -5.18
CA ILE A 225 -5.52 1.07 -6.14
C ILE A 225 -6.19 1.32 -7.50
N ALA A 226 -5.39 1.47 -8.57
CA ALA A 226 -5.88 1.74 -9.93
C ALA A 226 -5.54 0.62 -10.91
N ARG A 227 -6.04 0.75 -12.14
CA ARG A 227 -5.57 -0.04 -13.28
C ARG A 227 -4.10 0.27 -13.59
N PRO A 228 -3.35 -0.68 -14.15
CA PRO A 228 -2.00 -0.41 -14.64
C PRO A 228 -1.98 0.82 -15.55
N TRP A 229 -0.97 1.67 -15.38
CA TRP A 229 -0.73 2.89 -16.16
C TRP A 229 -1.72 4.05 -15.90
N GLU A 230 -2.52 3.95 -14.85
CA GLU A 230 -3.45 5.01 -14.45
C GLU A 230 -3.01 5.72 -13.16
N GLU A 231 -1.71 5.86 -12.94
CA GLU A 231 -1.12 6.52 -11.77
C GLU A 231 -1.57 7.98 -11.64
N HIS A 232 -1.89 8.64 -12.76
CA HIS A 232 -2.43 10.01 -12.76
C HIS A 232 -3.77 10.13 -12.03
N VAL A 233 -4.62 9.09 -12.09
CA VAL A 233 -5.90 9.06 -11.35
C VAL A 233 -5.67 8.93 -9.84
N LEU A 234 -4.66 8.13 -9.45
CA LEU A 234 -4.24 7.99 -8.05
C LEU A 234 -3.71 9.31 -7.50
N LEU A 235 -2.84 9.97 -8.26
CA LEU A 235 -2.27 11.27 -7.89
C LEU A 235 -3.34 12.36 -7.79
N ARG A 236 -4.34 12.35 -8.68
CA ARG A 236 -5.50 13.25 -8.63
C ARG A 236 -6.29 13.08 -7.34
N LEU A 237 -6.60 11.83 -6.95
CA LEU A 237 -7.33 11.57 -5.71
C LEU A 237 -6.51 12.02 -4.48
N ALA A 238 -5.19 11.75 -4.47
CA ALA A 238 -4.32 12.19 -3.39
C ALA A 238 -4.23 13.72 -3.32
N HIS A 239 -4.15 14.41 -4.46
CA HIS A 239 -4.16 15.87 -4.52
C HIS A 239 -5.48 16.47 -4.01
N ALA A 240 -6.62 15.87 -4.36
CA ALA A 240 -7.90 16.27 -3.81
C ALA A 240 -7.97 16.08 -2.28
N ALA A 241 -7.42 14.96 -1.74
CA ALA A 241 -7.36 14.70 -0.30
C ALA A 241 -6.59 15.77 0.47
N GLU A 242 -5.53 16.35 -0.11
CA GLU A 242 -4.74 17.42 0.51
C GLU A 242 -5.56 18.67 0.83
N THR A 243 -6.65 18.90 0.11
CA THR A 243 -7.57 20.03 0.38
C THR A 243 -8.56 19.73 1.50
N CYS A 244 -8.78 18.45 1.82
CA CYS A 244 -9.74 17.99 2.82
C CYS A 244 -9.09 17.74 4.18
N VAL A 245 -7.83 17.29 4.19
CA VAL A 245 -7.13 16.86 5.40
C VAL A 245 -6.08 17.90 5.80
N LYS A 246 -6.32 18.56 6.94
CA LYS A 246 -5.32 19.49 7.51
C LYS A 246 -4.14 18.69 8.05
N ARG A 247 -2.97 18.98 7.50
CA ARG A 247 -1.73 18.34 7.97
C ARG A 247 -1.34 18.89 9.35
N GLU A 248 -1.07 17.98 10.28
CA GLU A 248 -0.56 18.28 11.61
C GLU A 248 0.93 17.95 11.71
N LYS A 249 1.66 18.69 12.52
CA LYS A 249 3.05 18.35 12.86
C LYS A 249 3.05 17.43 14.07
N PRO A 250 3.95 16.43 14.15
CA PRO A 250 4.12 15.62 15.34
C PRO A 250 4.56 16.49 16.54
N GLN A 251 4.22 16.06 17.74
CA GLN A 251 4.62 16.78 18.98
C GLN A 251 6.14 16.84 19.15
N ILE A 252 6.85 15.79 18.70
CA ILE A 252 8.31 15.75 18.65
C ILE A 252 8.69 15.85 17.17
N TYR A 253 9.36 16.92 16.84
CA TYR A 253 9.78 17.22 15.47
C TYR A 253 11.24 17.65 15.48
N TYR A 254 12.06 16.93 14.71
CA TYR A 254 13.45 17.32 14.48
C TYR A 254 13.55 17.97 13.11
N ASP A 255 13.85 19.25 13.09
CA ASP A 255 14.19 19.95 11.85
C ASP A 255 15.70 19.84 11.64
N ILE A 256 16.10 18.99 10.68
CA ILE A 256 17.52 18.75 10.37
C ILE A 256 18.08 19.75 9.35
N LEU A 257 17.26 20.68 8.85
CA LEU A 257 17.65 21.67 7.87
C LEU A 257 17.81 23.07 8.47
N HIS A 258 17.57 23.22 9.77
CA HIS A 258 17.76 24.46 10.54
C HIS A 258 18.65 24.25 11.76
#